data_f02bb92ddf405e946ba941eb12170100
#
_entry.id   f02bb92ddf405e946ba941eb12170100
#
_cell.length_a   1.000
_cell.length_b   1.000
_cell.length_c   1.000
_cell.angle_alpha   90.00
_cell.angle_beta   90.00
_cell.angle_gamma   90.00
#
_symmetry.space_group_name_H-M   'P 1'
#
loop_
_entity.id
_entity.type
_entity.pdbx_description
1 polymer ?
#
loop_
_entity_poly.entity_id
_entity_poly.type
_entity_poly.pdbx_seq_one_letter_code
_entity_poly.pdbx_strand_id
1 'polypeptide(L)'
;MSFRTIDYSISGVLAVSLLLLSISFLFGAGPNTISDTFSFYGLTEWVPVATLGIVFGFALMVAAGLVILQQCKIVPAAWPLTLVAIISLFTLLTLFAENRWISAHGGFPVIGSGQGIIKYFALVPIALFLYCRHHINTRPLVWANYLPVALVLAWIGGMKFLELEAKAIVPLVETSPFMSWMYDLFSVQEASNIIGAYDLLMAGLLGIGIWFNQRILIGVASLGCLAVFVMTQSFLFTASGAFSDMSLLGGLGQFVIKDLWFIANIMVMASLTLESSPPESLESAVA
;
A
#
# COMPACT_ATOMS: atom_id res chain seq x y z
N MET A 1 8.89 9.96 -19.62
CA MET A 1 9.48 10.35 -18.32
C MET A 1 10.80 9.60 -18.20
N SER A 2 11.94 10.21 -17.82
CA SER A 2 13.19 9.44 -17.74
C SER A 2 13.13 8.49 -16.54
N PHE A 3 13.78 7.31 -16.62
CA PHE A 3 13.87 6.37 -15.49
C PHE A 3 14.36 7.02 -14.20
N ARG A 4 15.30 7.95 -14.31
CA ARG A 4 15.79 8.72 -13.17
C ARG A 4 14.67 9.46 -12.44
N THR A 5 13.75 10.07 -13.18
CA THR A 5 12.61 10.81 -12.58
C THR A 5 11.66 9.87 -11.87
N ILE A 6 11.40 8.69 -12.45
CA ILE A 6 10.54 7.65 -11.84
C ILE A 6 11.17 7.11 -10.54
N ASP A 7 12.46 6.80 -10.55
CA ASP A 7 13.19 6.35 -9.37
C ASP A 7 13.12 7.38 -8.23
N TYR A 8 13.35 8.67 -8.54
CA TYR A 8 13.24 9.74 -7.55
C TYR A 8 11.81 9.87 -7.00
N SER A 9 10.81 9.76 -7.86
CA SER A 9 9.40 9.84 -7.42
C SER A 9 9.03 8.67 -6.50
N ILE A 10 9.37 7.44 -6.88
CA ILE A 10 9.08 6.24 -6.08
C ILE A 10 9.83 6.28 -4.75
N SER A 11 11.12 6.63 -4.78
CA SER A 11 11.92 6.77 -3.54
C SER A 11 11.40 7.89 -2.65
N GLY A 12 10.95 9.00 -3.23
CA GLY A 12 10.33 10.11 -2.50
C GLY A 12 9.03 9.68 -1.81
N VAL A 13 8.14 8.99 -2.53
CA VAL A 13 6.89 8.44 -1.98
C VAL A 13 7.18 7.46 -0.85
N LEU A 14 8.14 6.56 -1.05
CA LEU A 14 8.54 5.59 -0.02
C LEU A 14 9.13 6.29 1.21
N ALA A 15 10.07 7.19 1.04
CA ALA A 15 10.71 7.89 2.15
C ALA A 15 9.72 8.75 2.95
N VAL A 16 8.85 9.51 2.26
CA VAL A 16 7.85 10.37 2.91
C VAL A 16 6.84 9.53 3.69
N SER A 17 6.30 8.47 3.11
CA SER A 17 5.33 7.61 3.80
C SER A 17 5.93 6.90 5.02
N LEU A 18 7.16 6.38 4.92
CA LEU A 18 7.87 5.79 6.04
C LEU A 18 8.17 6.82 7.14
N LEU A 19 8.54 8.05 6.77
CA LEU A 19 8.81 9.12 7.72
C LEU A 19 7.54 9.57 8.47
N LEU A 20 6.41 9.73 7.76
CA LEU A 20 5.13 10.09 8.38
C LEU A 20 4.65 9.01 9.35
N LEU A 21 4.77 7.73 8.99
CA LEU A 21 4.50 6.61 9.88
C LEU A 21 5.46 6.59 11.08
N SER A 22 6.74 6.83 10.84
CA SER A 22 7.75 6.91 11.89
C SER A 22 7.38 7.96 12.94
N ILE A 23 7.15 9.20 12.51
CA ILE A 23 6.76 10.31 13.39
C ILE A 23 5.51 9.90 14.18
N SER A 24 4.52 9.32 13.53
CA SER A 24 3.28 8.89 14.17
C SER A 24 3.53 7.90 15.31
N PHE A 25 4.34 6.86 15.10
CA PHE A 25 4.66 5.87 16.13
C PHE A 25 5.57 6.42 17.23
N LEU A 26 6.54 7.29 16.89
CA LEU A 26 7.42 7.94 17.87
C LEU A 26 6.65 8.79 18.88
N PHE A 27 5.55 9.40 18.46
CA PHE A 27 4.66 10.20 19.31
C PHE A 27 3.46 9.41 19.84
N GLY A 28 3.51 8.08 19.80
CA GLY A 28 2.59 7.19 20.52
C GLY A 28 1.26 6.90 19.83
N ALA A 29 1.10 7.22 18.54
CA ALA A 29 -0.10 6.82 17.81
C ALA A 29 -0.14 5.31 17.55
N GLY A 30 -1.37 4.78 17.43
CA GLY A 30 -1.61 3.38 17.11
C GLY A 30 -1.14 2.38 18.18
N PRO A 31 -1.37 2.60 19.49
CA PRO A 31 -0.90 1.72 20.55
C PRO A 31 -1.43 0.29 20.38
N ASN A 32 -2.66 0.13 19.89
CA ASN A 32 -3.23 -1.19 19.61
C ASN A 32 -2.47 -1.90 18.48
N THR A 33 -2.13 -1.18 17.41
CA THR A 33 -1.35 -1.75 16.30
C THR A 33 0.03 -2.25 16.78
N ILE A 34 0.70 -1.48 17.64
CA ILE A 34 1.97 -1.86 18.24
C ILE A 34 1.79 -3.04 19.17
N SER A 35 0.82 -2.97 20.09
CA SER A 35 0.50 -4.07 21.01
C SER A 35 0.23 -5.37 20.26
N ASP A 36 -0.66 -5.35 19.29
CA ASP A 36 -1.00 -6.53 18.47
C ASP A 36 0.19 -7.08 17.70
N THR A 37 1.05 -6.19 17.17
CA THR A 37 2.22 -6.61 16.39
C THR A 37 3.26 -7.27 17.29
N PHE A 38 3.57 -6.67 18.42
CA PHE A 38 4.64 -7.14 19.28
C PHE A 38 4.22 -8.26 20.24
N SER A 39 2.91 -8.38 20.58
CA SER A 39 2.38 -9.50 21.35
C SER A 39 2.49 -10.83 20.60
N PHE A 40 2.41 -10.82 19.26
CA PHE A 40 2.65 -12.01 18.44
C PHE A 40 4.04 -12.62 18.68
N TYR A 41 5.03 -11.77 19.01
CA TYR A 41 6.39 -12.17 19.34
C TYR A 41 6.65 -12.31 20.85
N GLY A 42 5.62 -12.18 21.70
CA GLY A 42 5.75 -12.22 23.16
C GLY A 42 6.51 -11.02 23.77
N LEU A 43 6.79 -9.97 22.99
CA LEU A 43 7.62 -8.86 23.45
C LEU A 43 6.90 -7.88 24.37
N THR A 44 5.58 -7.84 24.34
CA THR A 44 4.77 -6.98 25.22
C THR A 44 4.79 -7.42 26.68
N GLU A 45 5.21 -8.65 26.97
CA GLU A 45 5.40 -9.14 28.33
C GLU A 45 6.64 -8.55 29.02
N TRP A 46 7.63 -8.15 28.23
CA TRP A 46 8.93 -7.69 28.72
C TRP A 46 9.16 -6.20 28.54
N VAL A 47 8.52 -5.59 27.53
CA VAL A 47 8.77 -4.20 27.13
C VAL A 47 7.45 -3.44 27.03
N PRO A 48 7.33 -2.26 27.65
CA PRO A 48 6.14 -1.42 27.53
C PRO A 48 5.80 -1.10 26.07
N VAL A 49 4.51 -1.13 25.73
CA VAL A 49 4.00 -0.87 24.36
C VAL A 49 4.50 0.49 23.82
N ALA A 50 4.56 1.51 24.66
CA ALA A 50 5.07 2.83 24.28
C ALA A 50 6.53 2.75 23.81
N THR A 51 7.39 1.99 24.51
CA THR A 51 8.80 1.79 24.13
C THR A 51 8.90 1.03 22.81
N LEU A 52 8.09 -0.03 22.64
CA LEU A 52 8.03 -0.79 21.37
C LEU A 52 7.60 0.10 20.21
N GLY A 53 6.65 1.01 20.43
CA GLY A 53 6.23 2.02 19.44
C GLY A 53 7.39 2.94 19.05
N ILE A 54 8.16 3.43 20.01
CA ILE A 54 9.36 4.26 19.76
C ILE A 54 10.40 3.48 18.95
N VAL A 55 10.69 2.23 19.32
CA VAL A 55 11.66 1.38 18.60
C VAL A 55 11.20 1.15 17.16
N PHE A 56 9.91 0.82 16.95
CA PHE A 56 9.37 0.61 15.62
C PHE A 56 9.37 1.89 14.79
N GLY A 57 8.97 3.02 15.38
CA GLY A 57 9.03 4.33 14.75
C GLY A 57 10.45 4.70 14.35
N PHE A 58 11.44 4.45 15.22
CA PHE A 58 12.86 4.69 14.91
C PHE A 58 13.35 3.79 13.76
N ALA A 59 12.95 2.53 13.71
CA ALA A 59 13.30 1.64 12.61
C ALA A 59 12.75 2.17 11.26
N LEU A 60 11.51 2.69 11.23
CA LEU A 60 10.93 3.32 10.05
C LEU A 60 11.67 4.61 9.66
N MET A 61 12.11 5.41 10.63
CA MET A 61 12.90 6.62 10.38
C MET A 61 14.24 6.29 9.74
N VAL A 62 14.93 5.28 10.27
CA VAL A 62 16.19 4.80 9.69
C VAL A 62 15.97 4.28 8.28
N ALA A 63 14.90 3.52 8.04
CA ALA A 63 14.56 3.04 6.69
C ALA A 63 14.33 4.20 5.71
N ALA A 64 13.56 5.23 6.10
CA ALA A 64 13.36 6.43 5.29
C ALA A 64 14.67 7.15 5.00
N GLY A 65 15.53 7.32 6.02
CA GLY A 65 16.86 7.92 5.87
C GLY A 65 17.77 7.14 4.92
N LEU A 66 17.78 5.80 5.02
CA LEU A 66 18.55 4.94 4.13
C LEU A 66 18.08 5.02 2.67
N VAL A 67 16.76 5.12 2.44
CA VAL A 67 16.20 5.34 1.10
C VAL A 67 16.73 6.63 0.50
N ILE A 68 16.72 7.73 1.26
CA ILE A 68 17.23 9.04 0.81
C ILE A 68 18.76 8.99 0.57
N LEU A 69 19.50 8.45 1.52
CA LEU A 69 20.97 8.36 1.42
C LEU A 69 21.42 7.49 0.24
N GLN A 70 20.66 6.44 -0.08
CA GLN A 70 20.94 5.61 -1.24
C GLN A 70 20.69 6.35 -2.55
N GLN A 71 19.65 7.19 -2.64
CA GLN A 71 19.42 8.05 -3.80
C GLN A 71 20.57 9.02 -4.01
N CYS A 72 21.18 9.51 -2.93
CA CYS A 72 22.40 10.32 -2.96
C CYS A 72 23.68 9.48 -3.20
N LYS A 73 23.57 8.13 -3.35
CA LYS A 73 24.69 7.20 -3.51
C LYS A 73 25.69 7.19 -2.34
N ILE A 74 25.23 7.57 -1.14
CA ILE A 74 26.06 7.61 0.08
C ILE A 74 26.15 6.23 0.71
N VAL A 75 25.06 5.42 0.62
CA VAL A 75 25.02 4.07 1.20
C VAL A 75 24.78 3.00 0.13
N PRO A 76 25.23 1.75 0.34
CA PRO A 76 24.93 0.63 -0.56
C PRO A 76 23.42 0.34 -0.64
N ALA A 77 22.94 -0.08 -1.81
CA ALA A 77 21.56 -0.48 -2.06
C ALA A 77 21.06 -1.61 -1.14
N ALA A 78 21.95 -2.48 -0.68
CA ALA A 78 21.62 -3.57 0.22
C ALA A 78 21.03 -3.11 1.56
N TRP A 79 21.42 -1.95 2.08
CA TRP A 79 20.98 -1.48 3.39
C TRP A 79 19.49 -1.11 3.42
N PRO A 80 18.98 -0.19 2.56
CA PRO A 80 17.55 0.10 2.54
C PRO A 80 16.74 -1.13 2.14
N LEU A 81 17.21 -1.96 1.19
CA LEU A 81 16.54 -3.20 0.80
C LEU A 81 16.34 -4.14 1.99
N THR A 82 17.43 -4.42 2.72
CA THR A 82 17.37 -5.34 3.86
C THR A 82 16.45 -4.81 4.96
N LEU A 83 16.58 -3.54 5.34
CA LEU A 83 15.78 -2.98 6.43
C LEU A 83 14.29 -2.91 6.06
N VAL A 84 13.95 -2.47 4.85
CA VAL A 84 12.57 -2.45 4.36
C VAL A 84 11.99 -3.85 4.30
N ALA A 85 12.76 -4.85 3.83
CA ALA A 85 12.32 -6.24 3.79
C ALA A 85 12.11 -6.82 5.21
N ILE A 86 12.99 -6.51 6.16
CA ILE A 86 12.83 -6.93 7.56
C ILE A 86 11.56 -6.32 8.18
N ILE A 87 11.34 -5.02 8.03
CA ILE A 87 10.14 -4.33 8.54
C ILE A 87 8.88 -4.94 7.93
N SER A 88 8.90 -5.16 6.62
CA SER A 88 7.78 -5.77 5.90
C SER A 88 7.49 -7.19 6.40
N LEU A 89 8.50 -8.05 6.43
CA LEU A 89 8.34 -9.44 6.85
C LEU A 89 7.93 -9.53 8.33
N PHE A 90 8.57 -8.76 9.21
CA PHE A 90 8.25 -8.69 10.62
C PHE A 90 6.77 -8.34 10.85
N THR A 91 6.24 -7.35 10.15
CA THR A 91 4.82 -6.99 10.25
C THR A 91 3.91 -8.00 9.62
N LEU A 92 4.23 -8.52 8.42
CA LEU A 92 3.38 -9.47 7.69
C LEU A 92 3.22 -10.81 8.42
N LEU A 93 4.24 -11.30 9.11
CA LEU A 93 4.14 -12.53 9.89
C LEU A 93 3.05 -12.45 10.96
N THR A 94 2.72 -11.26 11.44
CA THR A 94 1.63 -11.10 12.41
C THR A 94 0.25 -11.37 11.84
N LEU A 95 0.08 -11.52 10.51
CA LEU A 95 -1.17 -11.98 9.91
C LEU A 95 -1.55 -13.40 10.34
N PHE A 96 -0.61 -14.20 10.85
CA PHE A 96 -0.91 -15.50 11.45
C PHE A 96 -1.50 -15.40 12.87
N ALA A 97 -1.56 -14.21 13.46
CA ALA A 97 -2.20 -14.00 14.76
C ALA A 97 -3.72 -13.91 14.64
N GLU A 98 -4.45 -14.53 15.58
CA GLU A 98 -5.92 -14.54 15.59
C GLU A 98 -6.52 -13.14 15.69
N ASN A 99 -5.88 -12.22 16.42
CA ASN A 99 -6.34 -10.83 16.62
C ASN A 99 -6.29 -9.97 15.34
N ARG A 100 -5.73 -10.46 14.23
CA ARG A 100 -5.79 -9.81 12.91
C ARG A 100 -7.09 -10.08 12.18
N TRP A 101 -7.84 -11.07 12.60
CA TRP A 101 -9.08 -11.56 11.98
C TRP A 101 -10.27 -11.26 12.90
N ILE A 102 -11.46 -11.14 12.31
CA ILE A 102 -12.67 -10.82 13.08
C ILE A 102 -13.32 -12.12 13.57
N SER A 103 -12.98 -12.54 14.78
CA SER A 103 -13.46 -13.80 15.38
C SER A 103 -14.99 -13.89 15.45
N ALA A 104 -15.69 -12.76 15.67
CA ALA A 104 -17.15 -12.69 15.68
C ALA A 104 -17.79 -13.09 14.33
N HIS A 105 -17.02 -13.11 13.24
CA HIS A 105 -17.46 -13.50 11.90
C HIS A 105 -16.71 -14.75 11.39
N GLY A 106 -16.23 -15.60 12.31
CA GLY A 106 -15.55 -16.85 11.96
C GLY A 106 -14.03 -16.75 11.79
N GLY A 107 -13.44 -15.59 12.00
CA GLY A 107 -12.00 -15.38 11.84
C GLY A 107 -11.58 -15.31 10.37
N PHE A 108 -10.51 -16.01 9.99
CA PHE A 108 -10.07 -16.06 8.59
C PHE A 108 -11.21 -16.56 7.66
N PRO A 109 -11.48 -15.90 6.50
CA PRO A 109 -10.73 -14.83 5.86
C PRO A 109 -11.24 -13.40 6.17
N VAL A 110 -12.09 -13.21 7.19
CA VAL A 110 -12.66 -11.90 7.54
C VAL A 110 -11.61 -11.08 8.29
N ILE A 111 -10.90 -10.21 7.55
CA ILE A 111 -9.75 -9.47 8.06
C ILE A 111 -10.18 -8.21 8.82
N GLY A 112 -9.66 -8.04 10.05
CA GLY A 112 -9.88 -6.87 10.90
C GLY A 112 -8.68 -5.93 10.91
N SER A 113 -7.97 -5.85 12.05
CA SER A 113 -6.76 -5.03 12.18
C SER A 113 -5.66 -5.42 11.18
N GLY A 114 -5.72 -6.63 10.65
CA GLY A 114 -4.84 -7.14 9.59
C GLY A 114 -4.93 -6.37 8.27
N GLN A 115 -6.04 -5.63 7.99
CA GLN A 115 -6.14 -4.78 6.79
C GLN A 115 -5.00 -3.76 6.68
N GLY A 116 -4.55 -3.20 7.80
CA GLY A 116 -3.42 -2.28 7.83
C GLY A 116 -2.06 -2.98 7.72
N ILE A 117 -1.99 -4.27 8.06
CA ILE A 117 -0.78 -5.09 8.05
C ILE A 117 -0.49 -5.64 6.64
N ILE A 118 -1.52 -6.12 5.94
CA ILE A 118 -1.35 -6.68 4.58
C ILE A 118 -0.73 -5.67 3.61
N LYS A 119 -0.90 -4.37 3.86
CA LYS A 119 -0.33 -3.29 3.04
C LYS A 119 1.21 -3.28 3.05
N TYR A 120 1.86 -3.78 4.10
CA TYR A 120 3.32 -3.89 4.16
C TYR A 120 3.90 -4.80 3.06
N PHE A 121 3.08 -5.66 2.45
CA PHE A 121 3.51 -6.48 1.33
C PHE A 121 3.96 -5.64 0.11
N ALA A 122 3.42 -4.44 -0.06
CA ALA A 122 3.80 -3.53 -1.14
C ALA A 122 5.26 -3.07 -1.09
N LEU A 123 5.88 -3.04 0.10
CA LEU A 123 7.22 -2.51 0.30
C LEU A 123 8.32 -3.35 -0.37
N VAL A 124 8.21 -4.69 -0.30
CA VAL A 124 9.24 -5.60 -0.83
C VAL A 124 9.44 -5.42 -2.33
N PRO A 125 8.38 -5.49 -3.19
CA PRO A 125 8.57 -5.33 -4.62
C PRO A 125 9.02 -3.91 -5.03
N ILE A 126 8.63 -2.86 -4.29
CA ILE A 126 9.18 -1.51 -4.51
C ILE A 126 10.70 -1.52 -4.26
N ALA A 127 11.15 -2.09 -3.15
CA ALA A 127 12.56 -2.18 -2.83
C ALA A 127 13.33 -3.04 -3.84
N LEU A 128 12.76 -4.15 -4.30
CA LEU A 128 13.35 -4.97 -5.37
C LEU A 128 13.50 -4.16 -6.67
N PHE A 129 12.50 -3.38 -7.06
CA PHE A 129 12.61 -2.51 -8.23
C PHE A 129 13.71 -1.46 -8.05
N LEU A 130 13.74 -0.73 -6.94
CA LEU A 130 14.68 0.35 -6.72
C LEU A 130 16.13 -0.14 -6.67
N TYR A 131 16.37 -1.31 -6.07
CA TYR A 131 17.71 -1.72 -5.68
C TYR A 131 18.24 -2.97 -6.41
N CYS A 132 17.36 -3.77 -7.00
CA CYS A 132 17.73 -5.05 -7.62
C CYS A 132 17.24 -5.22 -9.07
N ARG A 133 16.55 -4.23 -9.67
CA ARG A 133 15.96 -4.39 -11.01
C ARG A 133 16.94 -4.83 -12.11
N HIS A 134 18.21 -4.48 -11.99
CA HIS A 134 19.24 -4.88 -12.95
C HIS A 134 19.62 -6.36 -12.89
N HIS A 135 19.21 -7.04 -11.82
CA HIS A 135 19.45 -8.46 -11.58
C HIS A 135 18.19 -9.32 -11.75
N ILE A 136 17.03 -8.70 -11.98
CA ILE A 136 15.74 -9.37 -12.07
C ILE A 136 15.13 -9.10 -13.45
N ASN A 137 14.61 -10.13 -14.10
CA ASN A 137 13.90 -9.99 -15.35
C ASN A 137 12.65 -9.08 -15.17
N THR A 138 12.29 -8.34 -16.22
CA THR A 138 11.17 -7.39 -16.19
C THR A 138 9.84 -8.07 -15.82
N ARG A 139 9.53 -9.23 -16.42
CA ARG A 139 8.23 -9.89 -16.21
C ARG A 139 8.00 -10.33 -14.76
N PRO A 140 8.91 -11.04 -14.06
CA PRO A 140 8.79 -11.30 -12.62
C PRO A 140 8.64 -10.04 -11.77
N LEU A 141 9.34 -8.96 -12.12
CA LEU A 141 9.29 -7.71 -11.38
C LEU A 141 7.93 -7.00 -11.53
N VAL A 142 7.32 -7.06 -12.72
CA VAL A 142 5.94 -6.59 -12.96
C VAL A 142 4.96 -7.37 -12.10
N TRP A 143 5.05 -8.72 -12.10
CA TRP A 143 4.18 -9.57 -11.28
C TRP A 143 4.39 -9.33 -9.78
N ALA A 144 5.64 -9.16 -9.34
CA ALA A 144 5.93 -8.85 -7.94
C ALA A 144 5.24 -7.55 -7.48
N ASN A 145 5.20 -6.51 -8.34
CA ASN A 145 4.53 -5.25 -8.02
C ASN A 145 3.01 -5.31 -8.20
N TYR A 146 2.49 -6.20 -9.05
CA TYR A 146 1.06 -6.44 -9.20
C TYR A 146 0.46 -7.15 -7.97
N LEU A 147 1.14 -8.17 -7.44
CA LEU A 147 0.60 -9.03 -6.39
C LEU A 147 0.09 -8.27 -5.15
N PRO A 148 0.80 -7.30 -4.55
CA PRO A 148 0.27 -6.56 -3.41
C PRO A 148 -0.95 -5.70 -3.78
N VAL A 149 -0.98 -5.10 -4.97
CA VAL A 149 -2.13 -4.33 -5.47
C VAL A 149 -3.35 -5.25 -5.61
N ALA A 150 -3.17 -6.39 -6.29
CA ALA A 150 -4.24 -7.38 -6.47
C ALA A 150 -4.74 -7.94 -5.14
N LEU A 151 -3.81 -8.27 -4.23
CA LEU A 151 -4.14 -8.85 -2.94
C LEU A 151 -5.00 -7.89 -2.09
N VAL A 152 -4.61 -6.61 -2.03
CA VAL A 152 -5.35 -5.62 -1.24
C VAL A 152 -6.71 -5.31 -1.88
N LEU A 153 -6.77 -5.08 -3.18
CA LEU A 153 -8.05 -4.82 -3.87
C LEU A 153 -8.98 -6.03 -3.83
N ALA A 154 -8.44 -7.25 -3.99
CA ALA A 154 -9.26 -8.45 -3.90
C ALA A 154 -9.76 -8.72 -2.48
N TRP A 155 -8.90 -8.58 -1.48
CA TRP A 155 -9.27 -8.90 -0.10
C TRP A 155 -10.14 -7.81 0.53
N ILE A 156 -9.66 -6.57 0.58
CA ILE A 156 -10.40 -5.45 1.17
C ILE A 156 -11.62 -5.12 0.30
N GLY A 157 -11.50 -5.18 -1.04
CA GLY A 157 -12.63 -5.06 -1.95
C GLY A 157 -13.67 -6.16 -1.73
N GLY A 158 -13.24 -7.41 -1.53
CA GLY A 158 -14.11 -8.53 -1.17
C GLY A 158 -14.84 -8.36 0.17
N MET A 159 -14.19 -7.74 1.16
CA MET A 159 -14.81 -7.42 2.44
C MET A 159 -16.01 -6.47 2.31
N LYS A 160 -16.04 -5.61 1.29
CA LYS A 160 -17.10 -4.62 1.06
C LYS A 160 -18.47 -5.22 0.79
N PHE A 161 -18.54 -6.51 0.47
CA PHE A 161 -19.80 -7.25 0.36
C PHE A 161 -20.36 -7.67 1.72
N LEU A 162 -19.62 -7.49 2.81
CA LEU A 162 -20.07 -7.76 4.16
C LEU A 162 -20.68 -6.51 4.79
N GLU A 163 -21.80 -6.65 5.47
CA GLU A 163 -22.51 -5.55 6.13
C GLU A 163 -21.64 -4.81 7.17
N LEU A 164 -20.77 -5.55 7.85
CA LEU A 164 -19.85 -4.96 8.83
C LEU A 164 -18.89 -3.97 8.17
N GLU A 165 -18.34 -4.28 7.01
CA GLU A 165 -17.41 -3.40 6.27
C GLU A 165 -18.17 -2.23 5.65
N ALA A 166 -19.36 -2.50 5.08
CA ALA A 166 -20.22 -1.46 4.53
C ALA A 166 -20.52 -0.38 5.57
N LYS A 167 -20.82 -0.77 6.82
CA LYS A 167 -21.04 0.17 7.93
C LYS A 167 -19.74 0.85 8.39
N ALA A 168 -18.62 0.16 8.37
CA ALA A 168 -17.33 0.69 8.79
C ALA A 168 -16.80 1.81 7.88
N ILE A 169 -17.11 1.74 6.58
CA ILE A 169 -16.66 2.76 5.61
C ILE A 169 -17.60 3.98 5.50
N VAL A 170 -18.78 3.96 6.13
CA VAL A 170 -19.72 5.10 6.08
C VAL A 170 -19.07 6.45 6.35
N PRO A 171 -18.31 6.65 7.46
CA PRO A 171 -17.70 7.94 7.74
C PRO A 171 -16.69 8.40 6.67
N LEU A 172 -16.10 7.46 5.94
CA LEU A 172 -15.15 7.74 4.87
C LEU A 172 -15.86 8.18 3.59
N VAL A 173 -16.92 7.45 3.22
CA VAL A 173 -17.70 7.73 2.02
C VAL A 173 -18.48 9.03 2.16
N GLU A 174 -19.16 9.28 3.31
CA GLU A 174 -19.92 10.50 3.58
C GLU A 174 -19.07 11.76 3.53
N THR A 175 -17.83 11.69 4.00
CA THR A 175 -16.92 12.86 4.02
C THR A 175 -16.11 13.01 2.74
N SER A 176 -16.16 12.04 1.84
CA SER A 176 -15.41 12.07 0.58
C SER A 176 -16.08 12.96 -0.47
N PRO A 177 -15.41 13.98 -1.01
CA PRO A 177 -15.96 14.80 -2.09
C PRO A 177 -16.18 14.00 -3.40
N PHE A 178 -15.59 12.82 -3.53
CA PHE A 178 -15.67 11.97 -4.71
C PHE A 178 -16.71 10.86 -4.58
N MET A 179 -17.15 10.52 -3.36
CA MET A 179 -17.96 9.32 -3.12
C MET A 179 -19.27 9.59 -2.36
N SER A 180 -19.40 10.75 -1.67
CA SER A 180 -20.58 11.06 -0.83
C SER A 180 -21.91 10.98 -1.61
N TRP A 181 -21.91 11.37 -2.87
CA TRP A 181 -23.07 11.28 -3.77
C TRP A 181 -23.65 9.85 -3.91
N MET A 182 -22.84 8.82 -3.60
CA MET A 182 -23.32 7.43 -3.70
C MET A 182 -24.46 7.16 -2.72
N TYR A 183 -24.44 7.79 -1.54
CA TYR A 183 -25.50 7.62 -0.54
C TYR A 183 -26.77 8.41 -0.85
N ASP A 184 -26.74 9.32 -1.82
CA ASP A 184 -27.94 9.97 -2.35
C ASP A 184 -28.71 9.05 -3.31
N LEU A 185 -28.01 8.06 -3.91
CA LEU A 185 -28.57 7.18 -4.94
C LEU A 185 -28.72 5.73 -4.50
N PHE A 186 -27.90 5.28 -3.57
CA PHE A 186 -27.76 3.87 -3.15
C PHE A 186 -27.82 3.75 -1.63
N SER A 187 -28.33 2.62 -1.15
CA SER A 187 -28.14 2.26 0.26
C SER A 187 -26.67 2.05 0.60
N VAL A 188 -26.34 2.10 1.90
CA VAL A 188 -24.97 1.87 2.40
C VAL A 188 -24.36 0.56 1.88
N GLN A 189 -25.17 -0.52 1.87
CA GLN A 189 -24.69 -1.81 1.39
C GLN A 189 -24.51 -1.85 -0.13
N GLU A 190 -25.42 -1.25 -0.89
CA GLU A 190 -25.30 -1.20 -2.36
C GLU A 190 -24.11 -0.36 -2.79
N ALA A 191 -23.89 0.80 -2.16
CA ALA A 191 -22.71 1.63 -2.41
C ALA A 191 -21.43 0.86 -2.11
N SER A 192 -21.37 0.17 -0.97
CA SER A 192 -20.22 -0.68 -0.60
C SER A 192 -20.00 -1.81 -1.61
N ASN A 193 -21.06 -2.48 -2.06
CA ASN A 193 -20.97 -3.55 -3.07
C ASN A 193 -20.42 -3.00 -4.41
N ILE A 194 -20.86 -1.80 -4.84
CA ILE A 194 -20.37 -1.17 -6.06
C ILE A 194 -18.88 -0.88 -5.96
N ILE A 195 -18.41 -0.34 -4.82
CA ILE A 195 -17.00 -0.07 -4.59
C ILE A 195 -16.19 -1.38 -4.61
N GLY A 196 -16.66 -2.41 -3.91
CA GLY A 196 -16.01 -3.72 -3.89
C GLY A 196 -15.95 -4.38 -5.28
N ALA A 197 -17.05 -4.30 -6.05
CA ALA A 197 -17.08 -4.81 -7.42
C ALA A 197 -16.09 -4.08 -8.34
N TYR A 198 -15.96 -2.76 -8.18
CA TYR A 198 -14.98 -1.96 -8.91
C TYR A 198 -13.56 -2.37 -8.56
N ASP A 199 -13.23 -2.52 -7.26
CA ASP A 199 -11.92 -2.95 -6.79
C ASP A 199 -11.51 -4.30 -7.41
N LEU A 200 -12.42 -5.29 -7.35
CA LEU A 200 -12.19 -6.63 -7.92
C LEU A 200 -12.03 -6.60 -9.44
N LEU A 201 -12.86 -5.81 -10.11
CA LEU A 201 -12.83 -5.68 -11.58
C LEU A 201 -11.50 -5.09 -12.04
N MET A 202 -11.06 -3.97 -11.43
CA MET A 202 -9.82 -3.31 -11.83
C MET A 202 -8.58 -4.17 -11.53
N ALA A 203 -8.55 -4.84 -10.38
CA ALA A 203 -7.48 -5.79 -10.06
C ALA A 203 -7.45 -6.96 -11.06
N GLY A 204 -8.60 -7.55 -11.37
CA GLY A 204 -8.71 -8.65 -12.33
C GLY A 204 -8.30 -8.25 -13.75
N LEU A 205 -8.79 -7.10 -14.25
CA LEU A 205 -8.42 -6.58 -15.57
C LEU A 205 -6.91 -6.29 -15.67
N LEU A 206 -6.30 -5.75 -14.60
CA LEU A 206 -4.86 -5.52 -14.55
C LEU A 206 -4.08 -6.83 -14.66
N GLY A 207 -4.48 -7.86 -13.90
CA GLY A 207 -3.87 -9.18 -13.98
C GLY A 207 -3.99 -9.83 -15.36
N ILE A 208 -5.18 -9.76 -15.96
CA ILE A 208 -5.43 -10.25 -17.34
C ILE A 208 -4.54 -9.50 -18.34
N GLY A 209 -4.48 -8.17 -18.22
CA GLY A 209 -3.62 -7.35 -19.07
C GLY A 209 -2.15 -7.74 -18.98
N ILE A 210 -1.62 -7.96 -17.78
CA ILE A 210 -0.23 -8.42 -17.54
C ILE A 210 -0.01 -9.82 -18.10
N TRP A 211 -0.97 -10.73 -17.88
CA TRP A 211 -0.87 -12.11 -18.34
C TRP A 211 -0.73 -12.22 -19.86
N PHE A 212 -1.61 -11.51 -20.58
CA PHE A 212 -1.65 -11.50 -22.04
C PHE A 212 -0.78 -10.40 -22.67
N ASN A 213 -0.03 -9.64 -21.86
CA ASN A 213 0.83 -8.52 -22.30
C ASN A 213 0.07 -7.48 -23.15
N GLN A 214 -1.20 -7.17 -22.75
CA GLN A 214 -2.07 -6.24 -23.44
C GLN A 214 -1.89 -4.82 -22.88
N ARG A 215 -1.07 -4.00 -23.54
CA ARG A 215 -0.65 -2.68 -23.03
C ARG A 215 -1.80 -1.73 -22.74
N ILE A 216 -2.81 -1.68 -23.63
CA ILE A 216 -3.99 -0.82 -23.45
C ILE A 216 -4.74 -1.25 -22.19
N LEU A 217 -4.96 -2.55 -22.01
CA LEU A 217 -5.66 -3.08 -20.84
C LEU A 217 -4.86 -2.82 -19.56
N ILE A 218 -3.53 -3.02 -19.58
CA ILE A 218 -2.66 -2.66 -18.45
C ILE A 218 -2.79 -1.18 -18.11
N GLY A 219 -2.76 -0.29 -19.12
CA GLY A 219 -2.88 1.15 -18.91
C GLY A 219 -4.21 1.54 -18.28
N VAL A 220 -5.33 1.08 -18.86
CA VAL A 220 -6.69 1.39 -18.36
C VAL A 220 -6.91 0.83 -16.96
N ALA A 221 -6.55 -0.43 -16.73
CA ALA A 221 -6.71 -1.06 -15.43
C ALA A 221 -5.78 -0.47 -14.37
N SER A 222 -4.54 -0.09 -14.74
CA SER A 222 -3.64 0.64 -13.84
C SER A 222 -4.22 1.99 -13.41
N LEU A 223 -4.84 2.73 -14.33
CA LEU A 223 -5.53 3.99 -14.00
C LEU A 223 -6.74 3.74 -13.10
N GLY A 224 -7.49 2.65 -13.33
CA GLY A 224 -8.59 2.24 -12.45
C GLY A 224 -8.13 1.90 -11.04
N CYS A 225 -7.09 1.09 -10.88
CA CYS A 225 -6.48 0.79 -9.58
C CYS A 225 -5.89 2.06 -8.91
N LEU A 226 -5.24 2.92 -9.69
CA LEU A 226 -4.70 4.18 -9.20
C LEU A 226 -5.80 5.08 -8.65
N ALA A 227 -6.95 5.16 -9.32
CA ALA A 227 -8.11 5.95 -8.88
C ALA A 227 -8.57 5.52 -7.48
N VAL A 228 -8.61 4.22 -7.17
CA VAL A 228 -8.95 3.72 -5.83
C VAL A 228 -7.99 4.30 -4.79
N PHE A 229 -6.68 4.15 -5.00
CA PHE A 229 -5.69 4.60 -4.01
C PHE A 229 -5.56 6.12 -3.92
N VAL A 230 -5.80 6.85 -5.00
CA VAL A 230 -5.86 8.32 -4.96
C VAL A 230 -7.11 8.80 -4.22
N MET A 231 -8.26 8.14 -4.42
CA MET A 231 -9.47 8.43 -3.68
C MET A 231 -9.29 8.18 -2.18
N THR A 232 -8.65 7.07 -1.79
CA THR A 232 -8.37 6.81 -0.37
C THR A 232 -7.44 7.86 0.24
N GLN A 233 -6.48 8.43 -0.52
CA GLN A 233 -5.66 9.53 -0.01
C GLN A 233 -6.48 10.77 0.34
N SER A 234 -7.63 11.01 -0.30
CA SER A 234 -8.50 12.13 0.07
C SER A 234 -8.99 12.06 1.51
N PHE A 235 -9.12 10.85 2.08
CA PHE A 235 -9.55 10.64 3.47
C PHE A 235 -8.57 11.23 4.50
N LEU A 236 -7.31 11.44 4.13
CA LEU A 236 -6.37 12.18 5.00
C LEU A 236 -6.87 13.59 5.31
N PHE A 237 -7.59 14.21 4.37
CA PHE A 237 -8.03 15.60 4.48
C PHE A 237 -9.51 15.74 4.86
N THR A 238 -10.30 14.71 4.67
CA THR A 238 -11.77 14.77 4.82
C THR A 238 -12.29 13.96 6.00
N ALA A 239 -11.62 12.87 6.38
CA ALA A 239 -12.12 12.00 7.42
C ALA A 239 -11.57 12.37 8.81
N SER A 240 -12.43 12.33 9.82
CA SER A 240 -12.03 12.51 11.21
C SER A 240 -11.08 11.37 11.67
N GLY A 241 -10.08 11.72 12.49
CA GLY A 241 -9.10 10.74 13.00
C GLY A 241 -7.97 10.37 12.02
N ALA A 242 -7.91 11.02 10.85
CA ALA A 242 -6.77 10.89 9.94
C ALA A 242 -5.53 11.61 10.51
N PHE A 243 -5.69 12.80 11.01
CA PHE A 243 -4.65 13.55 11.72
C PHE A 243 -4.87 13.51 13.23
N SER A 244 -3.79 13.72 13.98
CA SER A 244 -3.75 13.80 15.41
C SER A 244 -2.86 14.95 15.85
N ASP A 245 -3.32 15.78 16.78
CA ASP A 245 -2.54 16.90 17.32
C ASP A 245 -1.26 16.46 18.03
N MET A 246 -1.23 15.22 18.53
CA MET A 246 -0.10 14.69 19.29
C MET A 246 0.91 13.92 18.44
N SER A 247 0.47 13.27 17.37
CA SER A 247 1.28 12.27 16.67
C SER A 247 1.31 12.42 15.14
N LEU A 248 0.84 13.54 14.64
CA LEU A 248 0.67 13.88 13.23
C LEU A 248 -0.38 13.01 12.53
N LEU A 249 -0.20 11.70 12.41
CA LEU A 249 -1.20 10.78 11.87
C LEU A 249 -1.90 10.03 13.00
N GLY A 250 -3.23 10.06 13.00
CA GLY A 250 -4.07 9.16 13.78
C GLY A 250 -4.11 7.75 13.18
N GLY A 251 -4.87 6.84 13.79
CA GLY A 251 -4.96 5.46 13.33
C GLY A 251 -5.45 5.32 11.88
N LEU A 252 -6.44 6.14 11.48
CA LEU A 252 -6.91 6.20 10.09
C LEU A 252 -5.84 6.74 9.16
N GLY A 253 -5.12 7.79 9.55
CA GLY A 253 -4.02 8.34 8.75
C GLY A 253 -2.89 7.33 8.54
N GLN A 254 -2.53 6.56 9.59
CA GLN A 254 -1.58 5.47 9.48
C GLN A 254 -2.04 4.35 8.52
N PHE A 255 -3.34 4.11 8.45
CA PHE A 255 -3.91 3.14 7.52
C PHE A 255 -3.85 3.64 6.08
N VAL A 256 -4.30 4.88 5.85
CA VAL A 256 -4.43 5.48 4.52
C VAL A 256 -3.07 5.80 3.89
N ILE A 257 -2.11 6.33 4.66
CA ILE A 257 -0.80 6.73 4.11
C ILE A 257 -0.05 5.57 3.43
N LYS A 258 -0.32 4.34 3.85
CA LYS A 258 0.26 3.13 3.25
C LYS A 258 -0.24 2.87 1.82
N ASP A 259 -1.36 3.46 1.41
CA ASP A 259 -1.87 3.34 0.05
C ASP A 259 -0.97 4.02 -0.98
N LEU A 260 -0.10 4.94 -0.55
CA LEU A 260 0.98 5.47 -1.37
C LEU A 260 1.93 4.37 -1.88
N TRP A 261 2.08 3.28 -1.15
CA TRP A 261 2.92 2.17 -1.59
C TRP A 261 2.33 1.45 -2.80
N PHE A 262 0.99 1.33 -2.87
CA PHE A 262 0.33 0.75 -4.05
C PHE A 262 0.39 1.69 -5.25
N ILE A 263 0.32 3.00 -5.03
CA ILE A 263 0.58 4.00 -6.08
C ILE A 263 2.00 3.80 -6.63
N ALA A 264 2.99 3.63 -5.76
CA ALA A 264 4.37 3.33 -6.17
C ALA A 264 4.48 2.00 -6.93
N ASN A 265 3.80 0.92 -6.49
CA ASN A 265 3.77 -0.34 -7.24
C ASN A 265 3.19 -0.18 -8.64
N ILE A 266 2.10 0.60 -8.79
CA ILE A 266 1.49 0.89 -10.09
C ILE A 266 2.45 1.71 -10.97
N MET A 267 3.14 2.70 -10.40
CA MET A 267 4.16 3.47 -11.13
C MET A 267 5.31 2.57 -11.62
N VAL A 268 5.76 1.61 -10.80
CA VAL A 268 6.76 0.62 -11.20
C VAL A 268 6.26 -0.21 -12.39
N MET A 269 5.05 -0.76 -12.30
CA MET A 269 4.47 -1.56 -13.38
C MET A 269 4.35 -0.76 -14.67
N ALA A 270 3.87 0.47 -14.60
CA ALA A 270 3.74 1.36 -15.75
C ALA A 270 5.12 1.64 -16.39
N SER A 271 6.15 1.92 -15.59
CA SER A 271 7.50 2.18 -16.08
C SER A 271 8.09 0.97 -16.80
N LEU A 272 7.99 -0.20 -16.21
CA LEU A 272 8.51 -1.44 -16.78
C LEU A 272 7.78 -1.87 -18.07
N THR A 273 6.47 -1.59 -18.15
CA THR A 273 5.67 -1.88 -19.34
C THR A 273 6.02 -0.94 -20.51
N LEU A 274 6.34 0.31 -20.23
CA LEU A 274 6.76 1.29 -21.24
C LEU A 274 8.18 0.99 -21.78
N GLU A 275 9.11 0.52 -20.92
CA GLU A 275 10.46 0.13 -21.35
C GLU A 275 10.49 -1.06 -22.30
N SER A 276 9.61 -2.01 -22.11
CA SER A 276 9.55 -3.20 -22.95
C SER A 276 9.05 -2.94 -24.38
N SER A 277 8.82 -1.66 -24.74
CA SER A 277 8.52 -1.26 -26.13
C SER A 277 9.79 -1.27 -26.96
N PRO A 278 9.87 -2.04 -28.07
CA PRO A 278 10.92 -1.84 -29.05
C PRO A 278 10.84 -0.37 -29.53
N PRO A 279 11.97 0.29 -29.83
CA PRO A 279 11.92 1.57 -30.53
C PRO A 279 11.09 1.35 -31.81
N GLU A 280 10.05 2.15 -32.01
CA GLU A 280 9.36 2.20 -33.30
C GLU A 280 10.46 2.44 -34.33
N SER A 281 10.71 1.41 -35.13
CA SER A 281 11.67 1.51 -36.21
C SER A 281 11.17 2.59 -37.16
N LEU A 282 11.95 3.65 -37.31
CA LEU A 282 11.78 4.71 -38.32
C LEU A 282 11.86 4.17 -39.78
N GLU A 283 11.65 2.87 -39.96
CA GLU A 283 11.71 2.20 -41.26
C GLU A 283 10.43 2.33 -42.10
N SER A 284 9.33 2.89 -41.55
CA SER A 284 8.09 3.10 -42.35
C SER A 284 7.96 4.51 -42.94
N ALA A 285 8.98 5.37 -42.81
CA ALA A 285 8.95 6.72 -43.38
C ALA A 285 9.77 6.87 -44.70
N VAL A 286 10.30 5.78 -45.23
CA VAL A 286 11.01 5.76 -46.53
C VAL A 286 10.53 4.52 -47.34
N ALA A 287 9.29 4.55 -47.75
CA ALA A 287 8.76 3.72 -48.84
C ALA A 287 7.65 4.46 -49.56
#